data_0556e6987a0dac6c5ac48807d40a54e7
#
_entry.id   0556e6987a0dac6c5ac48807d40a54e7
#
_cell.length_a   1.000
_cell.length_b   1.000
_cell.length_c   1.000
_cell.angle_alpha   90.00
_cell.angle_beta   90.00
_cell.angle_gamma   90.00
#
_symmetry.space_group_name_H-M   'P 1'
#
loop_
_entity.id
_entity.type
_entity.pdbx_description
1 polymer ?
#
loop_
_entity_poly.entity_id
_entity_poly.type
_entity_poly.pdbx_seq_one_letter_code
_entity_poly.pdbx_strand_id
1 'polypeptide(L)'
;MIKTIRNAFKIPELKKRIIITALLIIVYRVGAHVTLPGVDDAGLDSFFDSLAGKFGKAGSNVIGFVNMFSGGAFRQMTIFALGIQPYISASIAMQLLTVVSPSLEAISKQPDGRKKITQYTRYATVVLSIIQGFGISTLLKNPASIGSSQAVVLNPTFKWQLLVMITLMAGTAFVMWLGEQITEHGIGQGISLIITVGIVSGVVPGTLTLLSNLSALKITRIALFLLLVAVAIMVTVFIHSSVRKIPVQYSRRVVGRKVYGGQTNHIPLKVNTAGMIPIIFAVTIMQFPPTILGFLPGSWKWVLSVQSIFSSSNPFYVLIYGALIVGFTYFYT
;
A
#
# COMPACT_ATOMS: atom_id res chain seq x y z
N MET A 1 17.43 7.50 -23.19
CA MET A 1 16.68 6.47 -22.44
C MET A 1 16.70 5.08 -23.08
N ILE A 2 16.28 4.88 -24.34
CA ILE A 2 16.27 3.55 -24.98
C ILE A 2 17.66 2.91 -25.03
N LYS A 3 18.73 3.67 -25.34
CA LYS A 3 20.11 3.17 -25.30
C LYS A 3 20.55 2.70 -23.92
N THR A 4 20.13 3.39 -22.86
CA THR A 4 20.44 3.06 -21.47
C THR A 4 19.77 1.74 -21.05
N ILE A 5 18.49 1.57 -21.40
CA ILE A 5 17.74 0.34 -21.14
C ILE A 5 18.39 -0.82 -21.89
N ARG A 6 18.72 -0.65 -23.18
CA ARG A 6 19.40 -1.68 -23.98
C ARG A 6 20.78 -2.06 -23.42
N ASN A 7 21.51 -1.09 -22.88
CA ASN A 7 22.82 -1.34 -22.25
C ASN A 7 22.66 -2.07 -20.89
N ALA A 8 21.59 -1.79 -20.13
CA ALA A 8 21.28 -2.51 -18.90
C ALA A 8 21.09 -4.01 -19.13
N PHE A 9 20.44 -4.40 -20.24
CA PHE A 9 20.28 -5.83 -20.61
C PHE A 9 21.59 -6.51 -21.08
N LYS A 10 22.66 -5.76 -21.36
CA LYS A 10 23.96 -6.33 -21.73
C LYS A 10 24.77 -6.77 -20.51
N ILE A 11 24.45 -6.26 -19.30
CA ILE A 11 25.13 -6.63 -18.06
C ILE A 11 24.45 -7.90 -17.51
N PRO A 12 25.15 -9.05 -17.43
CA PRO A 12 24.53 -10.33 -17.09
C PRO A 12 23.85 -10.34 -15.71
N GLU A 13 24.48 -9.72 -14.71
CA GLU A 13 23.90 -9.62 -13.35
C GLU A 13 22.61 -8.80 -13.31
N LEU A 14 22.58 -7.66 -13.98
CA LEU A 14 21.42 -6.80 -14.03
C LEU A 14 20.27 -7.45 -14.81
N LYS A 15 20.60 -8.11 -15.92
CA LYS A 15 19.65 -8.92 -16.70
C LYS A 15 19.00 -10.02 -15.84
N LYS A 16 19.80 -10.75 -15.04
CA LYS A 16 19.30 -11.79 -14.14
C LYS A 16 18.33 -11.22 -13.12
N ARG A 17 18.66 -10.09 -12.47
CA ARG A 17 17.79 -9.41 -11.50
C ARG A 17 16.48 -8.92 -12.12
N ILE A 18 16.52 -8.36 -13.34
CA ILE A 18 15.32 -7.92 -14.08
C ILE A 18 14.41 -9.12 -14.35
N ILE A 19 14.96 -10.25 -14.83
CA ILE A 19 14.19 -11.44 -15.14
C ILE A 19 13.54 -12.02 -13.88
N ILE A 20 14.29 -12.14 -12.78
CA ILE A 20 13.73 -12.61 -11.49
C ILE A 20 12.58 -11.71 -11.04
N THR A 21 12.78 -10.40 -11.07
CA THR A 21 11.72 -9.46 -10.69
C THR A 21 10.47 -9.61 -11.54
N ALA A 22 10.62 -9.69 -12.88
CA ALA A 22 9.51 -9.88 -13.80
C ALA A 22 8.76 -11.20 -13.54
N LEU A 23 9.51 -12.30 -13.32
CA LEU A 23 8.92 -13.60 -13.04
C LEU A 23 8.13 -13.62 -11.73
N LEU A 24 8.68 -13.04 -10.65
CA LEU A 24 7.99 -12.96 -9.37
C LEU A 24 6.74 -12.06 -9.44
N ILE A 25 6.77 -10.98 -10.23
CA ILE A 25 5.60 -10.14 -10.50
C ILE A 25 4.51 -10.93 -11.27
N ILE A 26 4.90 -11.76 -12.25
CA ILE A 26 3.96 -12.62 -12.96
C ILE A 26 3.30 -13.61 -11.99
N VAL A 27 4.08 -14.25 -11.11
CA VAL A 27 3.53 -15.16 -10.08
C VAL A 27 2.52 -14.41 -9.18
N TYR A 28 2.86 -13.21 -8.73
CA TYR A 28 1.93 -12.36 -7.98
C TYR A 28 0.64 -12.08 -8.75
N ARG A 29 0.73 -11.75 -10.03
CA ARG A 29 -0.46 -11.45 -10.86
C ARG A 29 -1.33 -12.67 -11.10
N VAL A 30 -0.75 -13.84 -11.33
CA VAL A 30 -1.50 -15.10 -11.45
C VAL A 30 -2.28 -15.37 -10.16
N GLY A 31 -1.62 -15.30 -9.00
CA GLY A 31 -2.30 -15.52 -7.72
C GLY A 31 -3.38 -14.49 -7.39
N ALA A 32 -3.26 -13.25 -7.91
CA ALA A 32 -4.29 -12.21 -7.75
C ALA A 32 -5.58 -12.49 -8.54
N HIS A 33 -5.64 -13.55 -9.36
CA HIS A 33 -6.83 -13.98 -10.11
C HIS A 33 -7.38 -15.33 -9.62
N VAL A 34 -6.73 -15.96 -8.65
CA VAL A 34 -7.22 -17.21 -8.06
C VAL A 34 -8.22 -16.87 -6.96
N THR A 35 -9.50 -17.11 -7.19
CA THR A 35 -10.59 -16.82 -6.25
C THR A 35 -10.56 -17.72 -5.03
N LEU A 36 -11.14 -17.25 -3.91
CA LEU A 36 -11.29 -18.05 -2.70
C LEU A 36 -12.25 -19.22 -2.91
N PRO A 37 -11.97 -20.39 -2.34
CA PRO A 37 -12.83 -21.55 -2.51
C PRO A 37 -14.22 -21.34 -1.88
N GLY A 38 -15.27 -21.67 -2.64
CA GLY A 38 -16.66 -21.60 -2.19
C GLY A 38 -17.28 -20.21 -2.18
N VAL A 39 -16.65 -19.24 -2.83
CA VAL A 39 -17.18 -17.90 -3.09
C VAL A 39 -17.79 -17.88 -4.49
N ASP A 40 -18.99 -17.31 -4.61
CA ASP A 40 -19.67 -17.12 -5.89
C ASP A 40 -19.40 -15.71 -6.43
N ASP A 41 -18.80 -15.65 -7.62
CA ASP A 41 -18.44 -14.38 -8.27
C ASP A 41 -19.67 -13.53 -8.61
N ALA A 42 -20.84 -14.17 -8.91
CA ALA A 42 -22.06 -13.44 -9.26
C ALA A 42 -22.61 -12.59 -8.11
N GLY A 43 -22.40 -13.01 -6.87
CA GLY A 43 -22.84 -12.29 -5.67
C GLY A 43 -21.86 -11.21 -5.20
N LEU A 44 -20.59 -11.23 -5.66
CA LEU A 44 -19.56 -10.36 -5.14
C LEU A 44 -19.78 -8.86 -5.45
N ASP A 45 -20.21 -8.53 -6.65
CA ASP A 45 -20.47 -7.14 -7.02
C ASP A 45 -21.58 -6.52 -6.16
N SER A 46 -22.71 -7.23 -6.00
CA SER A 46 -23.80 -6.78 -5.14
C SER A 46 -23.39 -6.69 -3.66
N PHE A 47 -22.51 -7.59 -3.20
CA PHE A 47 -21.94 -7.56 -1.87
C PHE A 47 -21.09 -6.30 -1.65
N PHE A 48 -20.16 -5.99 -2.55
CA PHE A 48 -19.31 -4.82 -2.43
C PHE A 48 -20.09 -3.51 -2.57
N ASP A 49 -21.11 -3.45 -3.41
CA ASP A 49 -21.99 -2.29 -3.55
C ASP A 49 -22.82 -2.07 -2.29
N SER A 50 -23.34 -3.15 -1.67
CA SER A 50 -24.04 -3.10 -0.38
C SER A 50 -23.10 -2.69 0.76
N LEU A 51 -21.88 -3.22 0.77
CA LEU A 51 -20.83 -2.85 1.74
C LEU A 51 -20.48 -1.36 1.63
N ALA A 52 -20.29 -0.87 0.41
CA ALA A 52 -20.05 0.54 0.14
C ALA A 52 -21.23 1.41 0.58
N GLY A 53 -22.47 0.97 0.33
CA GLY A 53 -23.70 1.65 0.76
C GLY A 53 -23.83 1.72 2.27
N LYS A 54 -23.57 0.64 3.00
CA LYS A 54 -23.64 0.60 4.48
C LYS A 54 -22.65 1.56 5.14
N PHE A 55 -21.43 1.61 4.64
CA PHE A 55 -20.38 2.49 5.18
C PHE A 55 -20.37 3.89 4.52
N GLY A 56 -21.30 4.16 3.59
CA GLY A 56 -21.40 5.41 2.86
C GLY A 56 -20.14 5.73 2.05
N LYS A 57 -19.93 7.00 1.72
CA LYS A 57 -18.76 7.45 0.95
C LYS A 57 -17.42 7.08 1.59
N ALA A 58 -17.35 6.97 2.93
CA ALA A 58 -16.14 6.58 3.63
C ALA A 58 -15.79 5.12 3.37
N GLY A 59 -16.76 4.23 3.48
CA GLY A 59 -16.56 2.81 3.22
C GLY A 59 -16.19 2.54 1.77
N SER A 60 -16.84 3.22 0.84
CA SER A 60 -16.50 3.15 -0.59
C SER A 60 -15.04 3.54 -0.85
N ASN A 61 -14.54 4.59 -0.20
CA ASN A 61 -13.14 5.00 -0.36
C ASN A 61 -12.16 3.99 0.25
N VAL A 62 -12.44 3.49 1.47
CA VAL A 62 -11.59 2.47 2.12
C VAL A 62 -11.53 1.21 1.27
N ILE A 63 -12.69 0.71 0.81
CA ILE A 63 -12.76 -0.44 -0.10
C ILE A 63 -11.98 -0.17 -1.39
N GLY A 64 -12.14 1.03 -1.97
CA GLY A 64 -11.40 1.46 -3.15
C GLY A 64 -9.89 1.47 -2.94
N PHE A 65 -9.41 2.00 -1.80
CA PHE A 65 -7.98 1.99 -1.46
C PHE A 65 -7.45 0.58 -1.29
N VAL A 66 -8.11 -0.26 -0.49
CA VAL A 66 -7.69 -1.66 -0.28
C VAL A 66 -7.64 -2.40 -1.61
N ASN A 67 -8.67 -2.22 -2.46
CA ASN A 67 -8.72 -2.83 -3.78
C ASN A 67 -7.60 -2.32 -4.71
N MET A 68 -7.27 -1.03 -4.65
CA MET A 68 -6.17 -0.44 -5.43
C MET A 68 -4.81 -1.02 -5.00
N PHE A 69 -4.54 -1.12 -3.68
CA PHE A 69 -3.29 -1.68 -3.17
C PHE A 69 -3.17 -3.19 -3.40
N SER A 70 -4.28 -3.92 -3.41
CA SER A 70 -4.31 -5.35 -3.74
C SER A 70 -4.31 -5.63 -5.25
N GLY A 71 -4.35 -4.58 -6.08
CA GLY A 71 -4.38 -4.74 -7.54
C GLY A 71 -5.66 -5.36 -8.09
N GLY A 72 -6.80 -5.11 -7.46
CA GLY A 72 -8.10 -5.68 -7.82
C GLY A 72 -8.44 -6.99 -7.09
N ALA A 73 -7.48 -7.62 -6.45
CA ALA A 73 -7.62 -8.91 -5.77
C ALA A 73 -8.68 -8.89 -4.64
N PHE A 74 -8.85 -7.74 -3.97
CA PHE A 74 -9.83 -7.60 -2.89
C PHE A 74 -11.27 -7.70 -3.40
N ARG A 75 -11.61 -6.99 -4.48
CA ARG A 75 -12.97 -7.02 -5.05
C ARG A 75 -13.33 -8.38 -5.66
N GLN A 76 -12.35 -9.10 -6.16
CA GLN A 76 -12.52 -10.45 -6.69
C GLN A 76 -12.42 -11.54 -5.61
N MET A 77 -12.23 -11.16 -4.34
CA MET A 77 -12.03 -12.11 -3.23
C MET A 77 -11.10 -13.25 -3.59
N THR A 78 -9.89 -12.90 -4.05
CA THR A 78 -8.86 -13.88 -4.38
C THR A 78 -8.06 -14.29 -3.16
N ILE A 79 -7.17 -15.29 -3.31
CA ILE A 79 -6.25 -15.72 -2.25
C ILE A 79 -5.35 -14.58 -1.76
N PHE A 80 -5.13 -13.55 -2.59
CA PHE A 80 -4.38 -12.33 -2.25
C PHE A 80 -5.29 -11.14 -1.94
N ALA A 81 -6.55 -11.36 -1.54
CA ALA A 81 -7.49 -10.29 -1.25
C ALA A 81 -6.98 -9.30 -0.19
N LEU A 82 -6.33 -9.77 0.87
CA LEU A 82 -5.66 -8.92 1.85
C LEU A 82 -4.38 -8.24 1.31
N GLY A 83 -3.80 -8.79 0.25
CA GLY A 83 -2.57 -8.28 -0.36
C GLY A 83 -1.44 -8.13 0.63
N ILE A 84 -0.73 -6.99 0.55
CA ILE A 84 0.39 -6.63 1.43
C ILE A 84 -0.05 -5.77 2.63
N GLN A 85 -1.35 -5.44 2.73
CA GLN A 85 -1.89 -4.54 3.75
C GLN A 85 -1.54 -4.96 5.19
N PRO A 86 -1.70 -6.24 5.61
CA PRO A 86 -1.34 -6.66 6.96
C PRO A 86 0.14 -6.47 7.28
N TYR A 87 1.01 -6.67 6.28
CA TYR A 87 2.45 -6.46 6.43
C TYR A 87 2.80 -4.97 6.59
N ILE A 88 2.18 -4.09 5.82
CA ILE A 88 2.38 -2.65 5.95
C ILE A 88 1.97 -2.22 7.36
N SER A 89 0.79 -2.64 7.82
CA SER A 89 0.29 -2.33 9.16
C SER A 89 1.21 -2.84 10.27
N ALA A 90 1.69 -4.09 10.15
CA ALA A 90 2.65 -4.68 11.08
C ALA A 90 3.98 -3.93 11.10
N SER A 91 4.49 -3.55 9.92
CA SER A 91 5.75 -2.81 9.79
C SER A 91 5.67 -1.43 10.44
N ILE A 92 4.54 -0.72 10.26
CA ILE A 92 4.27 0.56 10.91
C ILE A 92 4.22 0.40 12.42
N ALA A 93 3.44 -0.57 12.91
CA ALA A 93 3.32 -0.83 14.34
C ALA A 93 4.69 -1.14 14.97
N MET A 94 5.50 -1.98 14.32
CA MET A 94 6.84 -2.32 14.79
C MET A 94 7.79 -1.13 14.78
N GLN A 95 7.74 -0.27 13.76
CA GLN A 95 8.57 0.94 13.71
C GLN A 95 8.21 1.93 14.81
N LEU A 96 6.92 2.13 15.07
CA LEU A 96 6.48 2.98 16.19
C LEU A 96 6.85 2.37 17.54
N LEU A 97 6.68 1.05 17.69
CA LEU A 97 7.07 0.35 18.93
C LEU A 97 8.58 0.40 19.20
N THR A 98 9.42 0.40 18.16
CA THR A 98 10.87 0.53 18.33
C THR A 98 11.29 1.91 18.86
N VAL A 99 10.48 2.94 18.62
CA VAL A 99 10.73 4.30 19.13
C VAL A 99 10.20 4.45 20.57
N VAL A 100 9.03 3.85 20.85
CA VAL A 100 8.36 4.00 22.16
C VAL A 100 8.93 3.05 23.22
N SER A 101 9.37 1.85 22.81
CA SER A 101 9.85 0.81 23.73
C SER A 101 11.38 0.78 23.81
N PRO A 102 11.98 1.11 24.98
CA PRO A 102 13.43 1.08 25.16
C PRO A 102 14.08 -0.28 24.89
N SER A 103 13.34 -1.38 25.17
CA SER A 103 13.81 -2.75 24.92
C SER A 103 13.94 -3.06 23.44
N LEU A 104 12.99 -2.60 22.61
CA LEU A 104 13.04 -2.78 21.15
C LEU A 104 14.05 -1.83 20.51
N GLU A 105 14.21 -0.62 21.04
CA GLU A 105 15.26 0.30 20.64
C GLU A 105 16.66 -0.30 20.87
N ALA A 106 16.89 -0.91 22.03
CA ALA A 106 18.15 -1.59 22.33
C ALA A 106 18.42 -2.76 21.36
N ILE A 107 17.39 -3.52 20.97
CA ILE A 107 17.51 -4.57 19.97
C ILE A 107 17.85 -3.96 18.61
N SER A 108 17.22 -2.85 18.21
CA SER A 108 17.43 -2.22 16.90
C SER A 108 18.87 -1.75 16.68
N LYS A 109 19.57 -1.37 17.76
CA LYS A 109 20.96 -0.90 17.74
C LYS A 109 21.99 -2.02 17.67
N GLN A 110 21.58 -3.29 17.85
CA GLN A 110 22.48 -4.45 17.72
C GLN A 110 22.83 -4.71 16.24
N PRO A 111 23.99 -5.30 15.95
CA PRO A 111 24.42 -5.61 14.56
C PRO A 111 23.37 -6.40 13.76
N ASP A 112 22.69 -7.37 14.40
CA ASP A 112 21.60 -8.16 13.80
C ASP A 112 20.19 -7.66 14.16
N GLY A 113 20.07 -6.49 14.77
CA GLY A 113 18.81 -5.96 15.27
C GLY A 113 17.74 -5.78 14.20
N ARG A 114 18.14 -5.31 13.02
CA ARG A 114 17.21 -5.17 11.88
C ARG A 114 16.61 -6.50 11.45
N LYS A 115 17.37 -7.60 11.45
CA LYS A 115 16.85 -8.93 11.10
C LYS A 115 15.81 -9.40 12.13
N LYS A 116 16.07 -9.19 13.44
CA LYS A 116 15.12 -9.53 14.50
C LYS A 116 13.83 -8.72 14.38
N ILE A 117 13.91 -7.42 14.14
CA ILE A 117 12.73 -6.56 13.96
C ILE A 117 11.91 -7.02 12.73
N THR A 118 12.58 -7.33 11.62
CA THR A 118 11.90 -7.89 10.44
C THR A 118 11.20 -9.21 10.78
N GLN A 119 11.80 -10.06 11.59
CA GLN A 119 11.18 -11.32 12.04
C GLN A 119 9.94 -11.06 12.91
N TYR A 120 9.99 -10.12 13.85
CA TYR A 120 8.82 -9.72 14.64
C TYR A 120 7.72 -9.13 13.76
N THR A 121 8.09 -8.34 12.76
CA THR A 121 7.13 -7.82 11.76
C THR A 121 6.43 -8.94 11.00
N ARG A 122 7.15 -10.01 10.61
CA ARG A 122 6.54 -11.19 9.96
C ARG A 122 5.53 -11.88 10.88
N TYR A 123 5.86 -12.10 12.16
CA TYR A 123 4.93 -12.69 13.12
C TYR A 123 3.69 -11.80 13.33
N ALA A 124 3.89 -10.50 13.51
CA ALA A 124 2.78 -9.55 13.61
C ALA A 124 1.89 -9.54 12.36
N THR A 125 2.49 -9.67 11.17
CA THR A 125 1.76 -9.78 9.90
C THR A 125 0.85 -11.00 9.88
N VAL A 126 1.34 -12.16 10.30
CA VAL A 126 0.55 -13.39 10.37
C VAL A 126 -0.63 -13.22 11.32
N VAL A 127 -0.40 -12.68 12.52
CA VAL A 127 -1.48 -12.42 13.50
C VAL A 127 -2.52 -11.46 12.93
N LEU A 128 -2.09 -10.34 12.33
CA LEU A 128 -3.00 -9.36 11.73
C LEU A 128 -3.78 -9.96 10.55
N SER A 129 -3.16 -10.79 9.72
CA SER A 129 -3.84 -11.44 8.60
C SER A 129 -4.91 -12.42 9.06
N ILE A 130 -4.70 -13.13 10.18
CA ILE A 130 -5.71 -14.01 10.80
C ILE A 130 -6.89 -13.17 11.27
N ILE A 131 -6.66 -12.08 12.00
CA ILE A 131 -7.71 -11.20 12.52
C ILE A 131 -8.52 -10.60 11.37
N GLN A 132 -7.85 -10.07 10.35
CA GLN A 132 -8.52 -9.48 9.19
C GLN A 132 -9.25 -10.54 8.35
N GLY A 133 -8.65 -11.71 8.17
CA GLY A 133 -9.26 -12.85 7.48
C GLY A 133 -10.53 -13.36 8.19
N PHE A 134 -10.50 -13.41 9.53
CA PHE A 134 -11.68 -13.73 10.34
C PHE A 134 -12.79 -12.71 10.12
N GLY A 135 -12.46 -11.42 10.14
CA GLY A 135 -13.44 -10.35 9.91
C GLY A 135 -14.09 -10.44 8.54
N ILE A 136 -13.29 -10.59 7.48
CA ILE A 136 -13.80 -10.71 6.11
C ILE A 136 -14.65 -11.98 5.95
N SER A 137 -14.20 -13.12 6.47
CA SER A 137 -14.96 -14.37 6.40
C SER A 137 -16.30 -14.29 7.12
N THR A 138 -16.39 -13.56 8.23
CA THR A 138 -17.63 -13.31 8.97
C THR A 138 -18.60 -12.42 8.19
N LEU A 139 -18.09 -11.38 7.51
CA LEU A 139 -18.90 -10.51 6.65
C LEU A 139 -19.45 -11.28 5.44
N LEU A 140 -18.62 -12.10 4.80
CA LEU A 140 -19.04 -12.94 3.66
C LEU A 140 -20.08 -14.01 4.06
N LYS A 141 -19.96 -14.55 5.27
CA LYS A 141 -20.92 -15.54 5.81
C LYS A 141 -22.30 -14.95 6.04
N ASN A 142 -22.39 -13.70 6.45
CA ASN A 142 -23.64 -13.03 6.80
C ASN A 142 -23.88 -11.78 5.92
N PRO A 143 -24.10 -11.93 4.61
CA PRO A 143 -24.27 -10.78 3.70
C PRO A 143 -25.51 -9.94 4.05
N ALA A 144 -26.53 -10.51 4.67
CA ALA A 144 -27.70 -9.79 5.17
C ALA A 144 -27.34 -8.73 6.21
N SER A 145 -26.27 -8.91 6.98
CA SER A 145 -25.79 -7.92 7.96
C SER A 145 -25.37 -6.60 7.33
N ILE A 146 -25.03 -6.61 6.05
CA ILE A 146 -24.64 -5.42 5.27
C ILE A 146 -25.72 -4.96 4.27
N GLY A 147 -26.91 -5.62 4.29
CA GLY A 147 -28.01 -5.27 3.40
C GLY A 147 -27.93 -5.92 2.02
N SER A 148 -27.04 -6.88 1.80
CA SER A 148 -27.00 -7.65 0.57
C SER A 148 -28.04 -8.78 0.64
N SER A 149 -28.87 -8.88 -0.40
CA SER A 149 -29.89 -9.91 -0.53
C SER A 149 -29.37 -11.21 -1.18
N GLN A 150 -28.17 -11.15 -1.80
CA GLN A 150 -27.59 -12.31 -2.47
C GLN A 150 -26.58 -13.02 -1.55
N ALA A 151 -26.65 -14.34 -1.54
CA ALA A 151 -25.68 -15.18 -0.88
C ALA A 151 -24.39 -15.21 -1.70
N VAL A 152 -23.27 -14.83 -1.10
CA VAL A 152 -21.95 -14.84 -1.73
C VAL A 152 -21.24 -16.17 -1.49
N VAL A 153 -21.68 -16.92 -0.49
CA VAL A 153 -21.06 -18.18 -0.07
C VAL A 153 -22.06 -19.31 -0.24
N LEU A 154 -21.65 -20.33 -0.98
CA LEU A 154 -22.47 -21.51 -1.26
C LEU A 154 -22.83 -22.30 0.02
N ASN A 155 -21.87 -22.48 0.93
CA ASN A 155 -22.06 -23.23 2.17
C ASN A 155 -21.38 -22.49 3.34
N PRO A 156 -22.08 -21.60 4.06
CA PRO A 156 -21.53 -20.77 5.13
C PRO A 156 -21.28 -21.53 6.44
N THR A 157 -20.47 -22.61 6.38
CA THR A 157 -20.12 -23.46 7.51
C THR A 157 -18.92 -22.91 8.28
N PHE A 158 -18.76 -23.28 9.56
CA PHE A 158 -17.56 -22.92 10.34
C PHE A 158 -16.26 -23.45 9.70
N LYS A 159 -16.30 -24.63 9.09
CA LYS A 159 -15.16 -25.21 8.35
C LYS A 159 -14.74 -24.34 7.17
N TRP A 160 -15.71 -23.80 6.42
CA TRP A 160 -15.45 -22.86 5.33
C TRP A 160 -14.80 -21.57 5.84
N GLN A 161 -15.30 -21.03 6.94
CA GLN A 161 -14.73 -19.82 7.56
C GLN A 161 -13.25 -20.01 7.95
N LEU A 162 -12.93 -21.15 8.56
CA LEU A 162 -11.56 -21.50 8.93
C LEU A 162 -10.67 -21.69 7.70
N LEU A 163 -11.21 -22.33 6.64
CA LEU A 163 -10.49 -22.50 5.38
C LEU A 163 -10.16 -21.14 4.73
N VAL A 164 -11.12 -20.23 4.62
CA VAL A 164 -10.90 -18.89 4.09
C VAL A 164 -9.85 -18.13 4.91
N MET A 165 -9.95 -18.21 6.24
CA MET A 165 -9.01 -17.55 7.15
C MET A 165 -7.57 -18.04 6.93
N ILE A 166 -7.37 -19.36 6.81
CA ILE A 166 -6.06 -19.96 6.55
C ILE A 166 -5.57 -19.59 5.14
N THR A 167 -6.45 -19.60 4.15
CA THR A 167 -6.11 -19.25 2.76
C THR A 167 -5.66 -17.81 2.65
N LEU A 168 -6.37 -16.86 3.27
CA LEU A 168 -5.98 -15.44 3.28
C LEU A 168 -4.67 -15.20 4.04
N MET A 169 -4.47 -15.89 5.17
CA MET A 169 -3.22 -15.83 5.92
C MET A 169 -2.05 -16.36 5.07
N ALA A 170 -2.23 -17.53 4.44
CA ALA A 170 -1.21 -18.12 3.58
C ALA A 170 -0.91 -17.23 2.36
N GLY A 171 -1.94 -16.65 1.75
CA GLY A 171 -1.82 -15.70 0.65
C GLY A 171 -1.02 -14.45 1.04
N THR A 172 -1.32 -13.86 2.19
CA THR A 172 -0.56 -12.70 2.72
C THR A 172 0.90 -13.07 3.01
N ALA A 173 1.14 -14.20 3.65
CA ALA A 173 2.50 -14.69 3.93
C ALA A 173 3.30 -14.92 2.64
N PHE A 174 2.64 -15.46 1.61
CA PHE A 174 3.26 -15.68 0.31
C PHE A 174 3.57 -14.36 -0.42
N VAL A 175 2.66 -13.39 -0.41
CA VAL A 175 2.92 -12.05 -1.01
C VAL A 175 4.06 -11.34 -0.28
N MET A 176 4.11 -11.43 1.06
CA MET A 176 5.23 -10.92 1.86
C MET A 176 6.55 -11.56 1.44
N TRP A 177 6.58 -12.90 1.32
CA TRP A 177 7.76 -13.64 0.87
C TRP A 177 8.18 -13.24 -0.54
N LEU A 178 7.23 -13.07 -1.48
CA LEU A 178 7.52 -12.56 -2.83
C LEU A 178 8.18 -11.18 -2.77
N GLY A 179 7.69 -10.27 -1.94
CA GLY A 179 8.28 -8.95 -1.74
C GLY A 179 9.72 -9.00 -1.23
N GLU A 180 10.00 -9.91 -0.30
CA GLU A 180 11.35 -10.14 0.22
C GLU A 180 12.27 -10.74 -0.86
N GLN A 181 11.82 -11.74 -1.63
CA GLN A 181 12.58 -12.31 -2.73
C GLN A 181 12.93 -11.29 -3.81
N ILE A 182 12.00 -10.38 -4.14
CA ILE A 182 12.30 -9.28 -5.07
C ILE A 182 13.35 -8.34 -4.47
N THR A 183 13.30 -8.06 -3.16
CA THR A 183 14.26 -7.17 -2.50
C THR A 183 15.66 -7.78 -2.46
N GLU A 184 15.79 -9.08 -2.22
CA GLU A 184 17.09 -9.78 -2.11
C GLU A 184 17.70 -10.08 -3.49
N HIS A 185 16.91 -10.61 -4.41
CA HIS A 185 17.40 -11.14 -5.68
C HIS A 185 17.01 -10.31 -6.90
N GLY A 186 16.08 -9.37 -6.74
CA GLY A 186 15.54 -8.52 -7.81
C GLY A 186 16.14 -7.12 -7.83
N ILE A 187 15.29 -6.17 -8.28
CA ILE A 187 15.63 -4.74 -8.40
C ILE A 187 14.76 -3.94 -7.45
N GLY A 188 15.41 -3.07 -6.68
CA GLY A 188 14.73 -2.13 -5.79
C GLY A 188 14.08 -2.78 -4.58
N GLN A 189 13.08 -2.10 -4.00
CA GLN A 189 12.34 -2.59 -2.84
C GLN A 189 11.10 -3.37 -3.29
N GLY A 190 11.09 -4.68 -3.06
CA GLY A 190 10.08 -5.60 -3.61
C GLY A 190 8.66 -5.27 -3.16
N ILE A 191 8.46 -4.87 -1.91
CA ILE A 191 7.16 -4.47 -1.38
C ILE A 191 6.59 -3.28 -2.15
N SER A 192 7.39 -2.24 -2.36
CA SER A 192 7.01 -1.06 -3.14
C SER A 192 6.69 -1.41 -4.60
N LEU A 193 7.43 -2.37 -5.18
CA LEU A 193 7.16 -2.86 -6.54
C LEU A 193 5.83 -3.60 -6.63
N ILE A 194 5.51 -4.46 -5.66
CA ILE A 194 4.22 -5.18 -5.61
C ILE A 194 3.06 -4.17 -5.52
N ILE A 195 3.18 -3.15 -4.66
CA ILE A 195 2.19 -2.08 -4.55
C ILE A 195 2.05 -1.33 -5.87
N THR A 196 3.16 -0.95 -6.49
CA THR A 196 3.17 -0.23 -7.77
C THR A 196 2.50 -1.04 -8.87
N VAL A 197 2.81 -2.34 -8.96
CA VAL A 197 2.16 -3.26 -9.93
C VAL A 197 0.67 -3.39 -9.64
N GLY A 198 0.27 -3.44 -8.37
CA GLY A 198 -1.14 -3.42 -7.96
C GLY A 198 -1.86 -2.18 -8.48
N ILE A 199 -1.30 -0.99 -8.22
CA ILE A 199 -1.89 0.28 -8.65
C ILE A 199 -1.95 0.37 -10.17
N VAL A 200 -0.84 0.09 -10.87
CA VAL A 200 -0.75 0.16 -12.34
C VAL A 200 -1.73 -0.81 -13.01
N SER A 201 -1.97 -1.98 -12.41
CA SER A 201 -2.92 -2.94 -12.96
C SER A 201 -4.36 -2.43 -13.00
N GLY A 202 -4.75 -1.54 -12.10
CA GLY A 202 -6.05 -0.87 -12.11
C GLY A 202 -6.18 0.22 -13.18
N VAL A 203 -5.07 0.74 -13.67
CA VAL A 203 -5.07 1.80 -14.70
C VAL A 203 -5.59 1.27 -16.05
N VAL A 204 -5.23 0.03 -16.41
CA VAL A 204 -5.64 -0.56 -17.70
C VAL A 204 -7.16 -0.67 -17.83
N PRO A 205 -7.90 -1.33 -16.92
CA PRO A 205 -9.37 -1.37 -17.01
C PRO A 205 -9.99 0.02 -16.86
N GLY A 206 -9.41 0.91 -16.03
CA GLY A 206 -9.87 2.28 -15.91
C GLY A 206 -9.77 3.07 -17.21
N THR A 207 -8.69 2.94 -17.95
CA THR A 207 -8.54 3.59 -19.28
C THR A 207 -9.47 3.01 -20.31
N LEU A 208 -9.69 1.68 -20.33
CA LEU A 208 -10.65 1.04 -21.24
C LEU A 208 -12.08 1.53 -20.96
N THR A 209 -12.47 1.69 -19.72
CA THR A 209 -13.79 2.23 -19.35
C THR A 209 -13.92 3.69 -19.76
N LEU A 210 -12.87 4.49 -19.66
CA LEU A 210 -12.86 5.85 -20.17
C LEU A 210 -13.00 5.88 -21.70
N LEU A 211 -12.29 4.99 -22.43
CA LEU A 211 -12.38 4.88 -23.88
C LEU A 211 -13.78 4.43 -24.36
N SER A 212 -14.38 3.46 -23.69
CA SER A 212 -15.72 2.99 -24.05
C SER A 212 -16.80 4.05 -23.87
N ASN A 213 -16.63 4.97 -22.92
CA ASN A 213 -17.53 6.07 -22.62
C ASN A 213 -17.17 7.38 -23.37
N LEU A 214 -16.25 7.34 -24.33
CA LEU A 214 -15.79 8.51 -25.09
C LEU A 214 -16.94 9.24 -25.81
N SER A 215 -17.93 8.50 -26.31
CA SER A 215 -19.12 9.05 -26.95
C SER A 215 -20.02 9.86 -26.01
N ALA A 216 -20.05 9.50 -24.71
CA ALA A 216 -20.82 10.18 -23.66
C ALA A 216 -20.04 11.32 -22.99
N LEU A 217 -18.71 11.31 -23.03
CA LEU A 217 -17.86 12.31 -22.43
C LEU A 217 -17.47 13.38 -23.48
N LYS A 218 -17.75 14.66 -23.18
CA LYS A 218 -17.28 15.76 -24.04
C LYS A 218 -15.74 15.70 -24.13
N ILE A 219 -15.19 15.80 -25.33
CA ILE A 219 -13.73 15.74 -25.62
C ILE A 219 -12.93 16.69 -24.74
N THR A 220 -13.53 17.83 -24.37
CA THR A 220 -12.95 18.83 -23.46
C THR A 220 -12.66 18.27 -22.06
N ARG A 221 -13.53 17.37 -21.53
CA ARG A 221 -13.31 16.76 -20.21
C ARG A 221 -12.15 15.78 -20.22
N ILE A 222 -12.01 15.03 -21.30
CA ILE A 222 -10.90 14.08 -21.47
C ILE A 222 -9.57 14.83 -21.61
N ALA A 223 -9.55 15.89 -22.43
CA ALA A 223 -8.37 16.73 -22.58
C ALA A 223 -7.95 17.38 -21.25
N LEU A 224 -8.91 17.91 -20.49
CA LEU A 224 -8.68 18.48 -19.16
C LEU A 224 -8.14 17.44 -18.18
N PHE A 225 -8.69 16.21 -18.17
CA PHE A 225 -8.22 15.12 -17.32
C PHE A 225 -6.77 14.72 -17.66
N LEU A 226 -6.46 14.53 -18.94
CA LEU A 226 -5.10 14.20 -19.40
C LEU A 226 -4.10 15.31 -19.07
N LEU A 227 -4.52 16.58 -19.24
CA LEU A 227 -3.70 17.73 -18.85
C LEU A 227 -3.40 17.71 -17.35
N LEU A 228 -4.42 17.47 -16.51
CA LEU A 228 -4.28 17.41 -15.06
C LEU A 228 -3.35 16.28 -14.64
N VAL A 229 -3.47 15.10 -15.25
CA VAL A 229 -2.57 13.96 -15.00
C VAL A 229 -1.13 14.31 -15.39
N ALA A 230 -0.93 14.92 -16.56
CA ALA A 230 0.41 15.33 -17.02
C ALA A 230 1.04 16.37 -16.09
N VAL A 231 0.27 17.36 -15.66
CA VAL A 231 0.72 18.38 -14.68
C VAL A 231 1.08 17.72 -13.35
N ALA A 232 0.24 16.81 -12.83
CA ALA A 232 0.49 16.11 -11.58
C ALA A 232 1.79 15.29 -11.65
N ILE A 233 2.02 14.56 -12.74
CA ILE A 233 3.26 13.80 -12.95
C ILE A 233 4.46 14.75 -13.00
N MET A 234 4.37 15.85 -13.75
CA MET A 234 5.45 16.84 -13.88
C MET A 234 5.81 17.44 -12.53
N VAL A 235 4.85 17.89 -11.74
CA VAL A 235 5.05 18.46 -10.40
C VAL A 235 5.66 17.42 -9.45
N THR A 236 5.17 16.18 -9.48
CA THR A 236 5.70 15.10 -8.63
C THR A 236 7.17 14.81 -8.96
N VAL A 237 7.50 14.68 -10.25
CA VAL A 237 8.89 14.45 -10.69
C VAL A 237 9.78 15.62 -10.33
N PHE A 238 9.29 16.85 -10.50
CA PHE A 238 10.04 18.07 -10.15
C PHE A 238 10.38 18.10 -8.66
N ILE A 239 9.39 17.88 -7.78
CA ILE A 239 9.60 17.86 -6.32
C ILE A 239 10.53 16.70 -5.92
N HIS A 240 10.33 15.51 -6.48
CA HIS A 240 11.15 14.33 -6.14
C HIS A 240 12.61 14.47 -6.59
N SER A 241 12.86 15.17 -7.70
CA SER A 241 14.20 15.42 -8.23
C SER A 241 14.87 16.66 -7.62
N SER A 242 14.11 17.45 -6.87
CA SER A 242 14.60 18.71 -6.30
C SER A 242 15.60 18.46 -5.18
N VAL A 243 16.75 19.14 -5.28
CA VAL A 243 17.85 19.04 -4.32
C VAL A 243 18.24 20.46 -3.85
N ARG A 244 18.26 20.68 -2.54
CA ARG A 244 18.79 21.91 -1.94
C ARG A 244 20.29 21.75 -1.79
N LYS A 245 21.07 22.60 -2.47
CA LYS A 245 22.53 22.63 -2.38
C LYS A 245 22.94 23.55 -1.23
N ILE A 246 23.58 23.00 -0.20
CA ILE A 246 24.15 23.78 0.90
C ILE A 246 25.65 24.00 0.61
N PRO A 247 26.12 25.24 0.43
CA PRO A 247 27.52 25.48 0.18
C PRO A 247 28.36 25.23 1.45
N VAL A 248 29.38 24.39 1.33
CA VAL A 248 30.34 24.11 2.40
C VAL A 248 31.65 24.78 2.04
N GLN A 249 32.13 25.66 2.94
CA GLN A 249 33.42 26.30 2.79
C GLN A 249 34.49 25.45 3.48
N TYR A 250 35.44 24.97 2.71
CA TYR A 250 36.64 24.36 3.24
C TYR A 250 37.72 25.43 3.47
N SER A 251 38.39 25.37 4.64
CA SER A 251 39.51 26.24 4.93
C SER A 251 40.65 26.00 3.93
N ARG A 252 41.20 27.08 3.41
CA ARG A 252 42.36 27.02 2.52
C ARG A 252 43.57 26.60 3.33
N ARG A 253 44.26 25.55 2.92
CA ARG A 253 45.52 25.13 3.53
C ARG A 253 46.67 25.43 2.57
N VAL A 254 47.60 26.25 3.03
CA VAL A 254 48.82 26.57 2.27
C VAL A 254 49.89 25.58 2.72
N VAL A 255 50.41 24.78 1.80
CA VAL A 255 51.54 23.88 2.04
C VAL A 255 52.63 24.27 1.08
N GLY A 256 53.64 24.99 1.60
CA GLY A 256 54.71 25.58 0.80
C GLY A 256 54.21 26.68 -0.18
N ARG A 257 54.51 26.54 -1.45
CA ARG A 257 54.11 27.49 -2.53
C ARG A 257 52.73 27.12 -3.16
N LYS A 258 52.14 26.01 -2.76
CA LYS A 258 50.85 25.52 -3.34
C LYS A 258 49.70 25.76 -2.35
N VAL A 259 48.64 26.38 -2.84
CA VAL A 259 47.39 26.58 -2.11
C VAL A 259 46.46 25.38 -2.43
N TYR A 260 46.19 24.56 -1.42
CA TYR A 260 45.23 23.46 -1.50
C TYR A 260 43.91 23.89 -0.84
N GLY A 261 42.81 23.69 -1.52
CA GLY A 261 41.48 24.06 -1.06
C GLY A 261 40.95 25.32 -1.76
N GLY A 262 39.71 25.62 -1.58
CA GLY A 262 39.04 26.79 -2.21
C GLY A 262 37.98 26.39 -3.24
N GLN A 263 37.78 25.10 -3.51
CA GLN A 263 36.60 24.66 -4.22
C GLN A 263 35.41 24.67 -3.25
N THR A 264 34.36 25.42 -3.61
CA THR A 264 33.06 25.35 -2.92
C THR A 264 32.44 24.03 -3.25
N ASN A 265 32.43 23.11 -2.28
CA ASN A 265 31.68 21.88 -2.38
C ASN A 265 30.27 22.11 -1.85
N HIS A 266 29.28 21.34 -2.35
CA HIS A 266 27.90 21.48 -1.93
C HIS A 266 27.42 20.15 -1.38
N ILE A 267 26.73 20.19 -0.22
CA ILE A 267 26.01 19.04 0.31
C ILE A 267 24.61 19.03 -0.33
N PRO A 268 24.29 18.02 -1.15
CA PRO A 268 22.96 17.92 -1.76
C PRO A 268 21.96 17.32 -0.76
N LEU A 269 20.98 18.11 -0.29
CA LEU A 269 19.87 17.63 0.51
C LEU A 269 18.63 17.48 -0.38
N LYS A 270 18.02 16.29 -0.40
CA LYS A 270 16.76 16.09 -1.10
C LYS A 270 15.65 16.84 -0.38
N VAL A 271 14.79 17.53 -1.14
CA VAL A 271 13.65 18.29 -0.59
C VAL A 271 12.62 17.35 0.03
N ASN A 272 12.40 16.19 -0.60
CA ASN A 272 11.53 15.15 -0.07
C ASN A 272 12.37 13.95 0.36
N THR A 273 12.80 13.92 1.63
CA THR A 273 13.57 12.84 2.24
C THR A 273 12.69 11.69 2.66
N ALA A 274 11.49 11.99 3.17
CA ALA A 274 10.54 11.00 3.70
C ALA A 274 9.82 10.20 2.59
N GLY A 275 9.75 10.72 1.36
CA GLY A 275 9.12 10.06 0.23
C GLY A 275 7.60 9.87 0.41
N MET A 276 7.09 8.68 0.09
CA MET A 276 5.66 8.34 0.16
C MET A 276 5.29 7.63 1.48
N ILE A 277 6.28 7.31 2.33
CA ILE A 277 6.08 6.55 3.56
C ILE A 277 5.09 7.21 4.53
N PRO A 278 5.16 8.52 4.81
CA PRO A 278 4.21 9.20 5.70
C PRO A 278 2.76 9.09 5.25
N ILE A 279 2.51 9.16 3.94
CA ILE A 279 1.16 9.05 3.38
C ILE A 279 0.61 7.65 3.59
N ILE A 280 1.42 6.61 3.34
CA ILE A 280 1.02 5.21 3.55
C ILE A 280 0.70 4.98 5.02
N PHE A 281 1.48 5.53 5.95
CA PHE A 281 1.25 5.42 7.39
C PHE A 281 -0.05 6.12 7.80
N ALA A 282 -0.26 7.35 7.35
CA ALA A 282 -1.48 8.08 7.65
C ALA A 282 -2.72 7.35 7.14
N VAL A 283 -2.71 6.85 5.90
CA VAL A 283 -3.81 6.05 5.34
C VAL A 283 -4.05 4.79 6.17
N THR A 284 -2.99 4.05 6.51
CA THR A 284 -3.11 2.80 7.26
C THR A 284 -3.72 3.05 8.64
N ILE A 285 -3.24 4.06 9.39
CA ILE A 285 -3.78 4.41 10.71
C ILE A 285 -5.22 4.85 10.61
N MET A 286 -5.57 5.65 9.60
CA MET A 286 -6.96 6.09 9.38
C MET A 286 -7.91 4.95 8.99
N GLN A 287 -7.40 3.85 8.43
CA GLN A 287 -8.19 2.66 8.12
C GLN A 287 -8.45 1.74 9.32
N PHE A 288 -7.60 1.78 10.36
CA PHE A 288 -7.75 0.93 11.54
C PHE A 288 -9.10 1.10 12.26
N PRO A 289 -9.52 2.33 12.63
CA PRO A 289 -10.76 2.52 13.37
C PRO A 289 -12.00 2.02 12.60
N PRO A 290 -12.23 2.38 11.33
CA PRO A 290 -13.36 1.86 10.56
C PRO A 290 -13.34 0.34 10.43
N THR A 291 -12.16 -0.26 10.26
CA THR A 291 -12.02 -1.72 10.14
C THR A 291 -12.43 -2.43 11.43
N ILE A 292 -11.95 -1.96 12.58
CA ILE A 292 -12.31 -2.54 13.89
C ILE A 292 -13.80 -2.33 14.18
N LEU A 293 -14.32 -1.13 13.94
CA LEU A 293 -15.73 -0.80 14.14
C LEU A 293 -16.66 -1.61 13.22
N GLY A 294 -16.16 -2.02 12.05
CA GLY A 294 -16.89 -2.89 11.13
C GLY A 294 -17.19 -4.29 11.70
N PHE A 295 -16.40 -4.76 12.67
CA PHE A 295 -16.63 -6.05 13.34
C PHE A 295 -17.62 -5.96 14.50
N LEU A 296 -17.94 -4.75 14.96
CA LEU A 296 -18.87 -4.53 16.07
C LEU A 296 -20.32 -4.45 15.56
N PRO A 297 -21.28 -4.84 16.39
CA PRO A 297 -22.70 -4.73 16.02
C PRO A 297 -23.07 -3.30 15.68
N GLY A 298 -23.58 -3.06 14.48
CA GLY A 298 -23.98 -1.72 14.01
C GLY A 298 -25.21 -1.12 14.74
N SER A 299 -25.78 -1.84 15.70
CA SER A 299 -26.86 -1.35 16.58
C SER A 299 -26.39 -0.34 17.64
N TRP A 300 -25.10 -0.28 17.92
CA TRP A 300 -24.55 0.62 18.94
C TRP A 300 -24.41 2.03 18.39
N LYS A 301 -25.15 2.99 18.95
CA LYS A 301 -25.13 4.40 18.52
C LYS A 301 -23.73 5.03 18.50
N TRP A 302 -22.87 4.68 19.48
CA TRP A 302 -21.52 5.21 19.54
C TRP A 302 -20.63 4.69 18.38
N VAL A 303 -20.86 3.45 17.90
CA VAL A 303 -20.14 2.88 16.72
C VAL A 303 -20.46 3.71 15.48
N LEU A 304 -21.73 4.03 15.27
CA LEU A 304 -22.17 4.86 14.15
C LEU A 304 -21.61 6.30 14.24
N SER A 305 -21.57 6.87 15.45
CA SER A 305 -21.02 8.22 15.67
C SER A 305 -19.52 8.28 15.37
N VAL A 306 -18.74 7.30 15.86
CA VAL A 306 -17.30 7.24 15.57
C VAL A 306 -17.07 6.96 14.08
N GLN A 307 -17.85 6.07 13.48
CA GLN A 307 -17.75 5.75 12.05
C GLN A 307 -18.03 6.97 11.15
N SER A 308 -18.95 7.85 11.56
CA SER A 308 -19.25 9.11 10.85
C SER A 308 -18.08 10.10 10.89
N ILE A 309 -17.30 10.14 11.97
CA ILE A 309 -16.09 10.98 12.08
C ILE A 309 -15.02 10.53 11.06
N PHE A 310 -14.86 9.22 10.88
CA PHE A 310 -13.92 8.64 9.92
C PHE A 310 -14.47 8.59 8.49
N SER A 311 -15.63 9.19 8.23
CA SER A 311 -16.15 9.38 6.87
C SER A 311 -15.33 10.44 6.13
N SER A 312 -14.90 10.13 4.90
CA SER A 312 -14.17 11.08 4.04
C SER A 312 -14.97 12.33 3.66
N SER A 313 -16.28 12.32 3.89
CA SER A 313 -17.14 13.51 3.72
C SER A 313 -17.07 14.44 4.94
N ASN A 314 -16.49 14.00 6.04
CA ASN A 314 -16.40 14.80 7.27
C ASN A 314 -15.12 15.64 7.23
N PRO A 315 -15.19 16.97 7.44
CA PRO A 315 -13.99 17.82 7.48
C PRO A 315 -12.99 17.40 8.56
N PHE A 316 -13.45 16.80 9.66
CA PHE A 316 -12.56 16.25 10.70
C PHE A 316 -11.67 15.11 10.18
N TYR A 317 -12.19 14.27 9.28
CA TYR A 317 -11.37 13.23 8.63
C TYR A 317 -10.19 13.85 7.88
N VAL A 318 -10.45 14.86 7.07
CA VAL A 318 -9.42 15.56 6.27
C VAL A 318 -8.39 16.23 7.17
N LEU A 319 -8.85 16.84 8.27
CA LEU A 319 -7.98 17.50 9.22
C LEU A 319 -7.06 16.50 9.95
N ILE A 320 -7.63 15.40 10.49
CA ILE A 320 -6.85 14.35 11.17
C ILE A 320 -5.87 13.70 10.19
N TYR A 321 -6.32 13.38 8.98
CA TYR A 321 -5.49 12.79 7.95
C TYR A 321 -4.32 13.70 7.57
N GLY A 322 -4.59 15.00 7.36
CA GLY A 322 -3.55 16.00 7.10
C GLY A 322 -2.58 16.16 8.26
N ALA A 323 -3.07 16.20 9.50
CA ALA A 323 -2.23 16.27 10.69
C ALA A 323 -1.32 15.03 10.84
N LEU A 324 -1.84 13.84 10.55
CA LEU A 324 -1.05 12.60 10.56
C LEU A 324 0.04 12.64 9.48
N ILE A 325 -0.26 13.09 8.26
CA ILE A 325 0.74 13.21 7.20
C ILE A 325 1.87 14.16 7.63
N VAL A 326 1.52 15.34 8.15
CA VAL A 326 2.52 16.32 8.63
C VAL A 326 3.34 15.74 9.78
N GLY A 327 2.68 15.14 10.77
CA GLY A 327 3.35 14.51 11.92
C GLY A 327 4.31 13.39 11.51
N PHE A 328 3.90 12.49 10.61
CA PHE A 328 4.79 11.44 10.12
C PHE A 328 5.89 11.98 9.20
N THR A 329 5.60 13.00 8.40
CA THR A 329 6.66 13.64 7.60
C THR A 329 7.74 14.23 8.49
N TYR A 330 7.35 14.92 9.57
CA TYR A 330 8.28 15.45 10.56
C TYR A 330 9.07 14.36 11.30
N PHE A 331 8.40 13.25 11.61
CA PHE A 331 9.04 12.09 12.27
C PHE A 331 10.09 11.40 11.38
N TYR A 332 9.89 11.40 10.06
CA TYR A 332 10.81 10.76 9.10
C TYR A 332 11.88 11.70 8.52
N THR A 333 11.78 12.99 8.76
CA THR A 333 12.75 14.00 8.31
C THR A 333 13.77 14.31 9.37
#